data_29dbe168a910812cacff1ed37deeef69
#
_entry.id   29dbe168a910812cacff1ed37deeef69
#
_cell.length_a   1.000
_cell.length_b   1.000
_cell.length_c   1.000
_cell.angle_alpha   90.00
_cell.angle_beta   90.00
_cell.angle_gamma   90.00
#
_symmetry.space_group_name_H-M   'P 1'
#
loop_
_entity.id
_entity.type
_entity.pdbx_description
1 polymer ?
#
loop_
_entity_poly.entity_id
_entity_poly.type
_entity_poly.pdbx_seq_one_letter_code
_entity_poly.pdbx_strand_id
1 'polypeptide(L)'
;MDSELITDLLDKAIAARLELFDARHETAFRLFNGFSEGYPALVIDVYATTAILNNYADPAQAGLPAVQAACHHLQTCLPWIRTMILKMRHSASEDERCGVPLHGTSYDRRVKEHGVWYAVDLCMNHDASFYLDTRNLRQWALKALKGKTVLNTFAYTGSLGIAALAGGAARVVQLDLNPEYLSLATRSYALNKFLVIKNDIRTGDFWPQISQFKRDGERFDCVIIDPPFYSETGKGVIDLATDSTRLINKVRPLINSGGYLVTINNALYLSGKAYWDALNALCADGYLKLKELVPVPPDCAGYPKTTLIPPVTDPAPFNHSTKIAILEVRQKD
;
A
#
# COMPACT_ATOMS: atom_id res chain seq x y z
N MET A 1 -29.60 17.06 -4.32
CA MET A 1 -28.79 17.40 -3.13
C MET A 1 -27.47 16.62 -3.11
N ASP A 2 -27.50 15.30 -3.05
CA ASP A 2 -26.24 14.53 -3.00
C ASP A 2 -25.39 14.61 -4.27
N SER A 3 -26.04 14.73 -5.44
CA SER A 3 -25.34 14.83 -6.73
C SER A 3 -24.56 16.15 -6.87
N GLU A 4 -25.12 17.29 -6.47
CA GLU A 4 -24.44 18.60 -6.50
C GLU A 4 -23.32 18.65 -5.47
N LEU A 5 -23.55 18.11 -4.27
CA LEU A 5 -22.52 18.00 -3.24
C LEU A 5 -21.32 17.21 -3.74
N ILE A 6 -21.55 16.05 -4.37
CA ILE A 6 -20.48 15.19 -4.83
C ILE A 6 -19.65 15.85 -5.94
N THR A 7 -20.29 16.58 -6.88
CA THR A 7 -19.57 17.29 -7.94
C THR A 7 -18.70 18.40 -7.37
N ASP A 8 -19.20 19.20 -6.44
CA ASP A 8 -18.43 20.25 -5.77
C ASP A 8 -17.21 19.73 -5.00
N LEU A 9 -17.38 18.58 -4.30
CA LEU A 9 -16.27 17.92 -3.60
C LEU A 9 -15.23 17.38 -4.56
N LEU A 10 -15.67 16.81 -5.68
CA LEU A 10 -14.78 16.28 -6.72
C LEU A 10 -14.00 17.40 -7.42
N ASP A 11 -14.62 18.54 -7.72
CA ASP A 11 -13.91 19.69 -8.32
C ASP A 11 -12.77 20.17 -7.42
N LYS A 12 -13.02 20.28 -6.11
CA LYS A 12 -11.98 20.63 -5.13
C LYS A 12 -10.87 19.58 -5.05
N ALA A 13 -11.26 18.30 -5.07
CA ALA A 13 -10.32 17.19 -5.01
C ALA A 13 -9.44 17.14 -6.27
N ILE A 14 -10.03 17.30 -7.47
CA ILE A 14 -9.32 17.37 -8.75
C ILE A 14 -8.33 18.53 -8.75
N ALA A 15 -8.79 19.74 -8.36
CA ALA A 15 -7.93 20.90 -8.30
C ALA A 15 -6.73 20.75 -7.36
N ALA A 16 -6.90 20.06 -6.22
CA ALA A 16 -5.82 19.78 -5.28
C ALA A 16 -4.78 18.78 -5.79
N ARG A 17 -5.11 17.99 -6.83
CA ARG A 17 -4.29 16.88 -7.34
C ARG A 17 -3.75 17.10 -8.76
N LEU A 18 -3.91 18.29 -9.33
CA LEU A 18 -3.46 18.58 -10.70
C LEU A 18 -1.98 18.27 -10.94
N GLU A 19 -1.14 18.45 -9.93
CA GLU A 19 0.31 18.12 -9.99
C GLU A 19 0.59 16.61 -10.10
N LEU A 20 -0.38 15.74 -9.76
CA LEU A 20 -0.26 14.29 -9.89
C LEU A 20 -0.63 13.79 -11.30
N PHE A 21 -1.20 14.63 -12.13
CA PHE A 21 -1.59 14.29 -13.50
C PHE A 21 -0.37 14.36 -14.41
N ASP A 22 0.14 13.20 -14.82
CA ASP A 22 1.20 13.17 -15.81
C ASP A 22 0.65 13.22 -17.24
N ALA A 23 1.44 13.75 -18.18
CA ALA A 23 1.01 13.95 -19.57
C ALA A 23 0.69 12.65 -20.34
N ARG A 24 1.09 11.49 -19.82
CA ARG A 24 0.83 10.18 -20.43
C ARG A 24 -0.24 9.39 -19.71
N HIS A 25 -0.71 9.88 -18.56
CA HIS A 25 -1.65 9.20 -17.69
C HIS A 25 -1.20 7.78 -17.34
N GLU A 26 0.06 7.64 -16.91
CA GLU A 26 0.66 6.34 -16.54
C GLU A 26 0.71 6.13 -15.02
N THR A 27 0.51 7.20 -14.21
CA THR A 27 0.64 7.17 -12.75
C THR A 27 -0.58 6.57 -12.05
N ALA A 28 -0.42 6.34 -10.73
CA ALA A 28 -1.53 5.94 -9.87
C ALA A 28 -1.58 6.85 -8.64
N PHE A 29 -2.78 7.31 -8.27
CA PHE A 29 -3.01 8.19 -7.13
C PHE A 29 -4.47 8.13 -6.66
N ARG A 30 -4.73 8.57 -5.43
CA ARG A 30 -6.09 8.75 -4.92
C ARG A 30 -6.65 10.09 -5.40
N LEU A 31 -7.68 10.03 -6.23
CA LEU A 31 -8.33 11.23 -6.77
C LEU A 31 -9.29 11.87 -5.78
N PHE A 32 -9.99 11.06 -4.98
CA PHE A 32 -10.92 11.54 -3.96
C PHE A 32 -10.85 10.63 -2.74
N ASN A 33 -10.58 11.22 -1.57
CA ASN A 33 -10.56 10.53 -0.30
C ASN A 33 -11.78 10.94 0.53
N GLY A 34 -12.95 10.41 0.21
CA GLY A 34 -14.20 10.81 0.86
C GLY A 34 -14.19 10.69 2.38
N PHE A 35 -13.36 9.79 2.95
CA PHE A 35 -13.19 9.66 4.40
C PHE A 35 -12.74 10.96 5.06
N SER A 36 -11.88 11.73 4.41
CA SER A 36 -11.40 13.02 4.88
C SER A 36 -12.03 14.21 4.15
N GLU A 37 -12.53 14.03 2.93
CA GLU A 37 -12.98 15.11 2.04
C GLU A 37 -14.50 15.31 2.02
N GLY A 38 -15.23 14.76 3.03
CA GLY A 38 -16.62 15.14 3.29
C GLY A 38 -17.68 14.18 2.77
N TYR A 39 -17.31 13.03 2.17
CA TYR A 39 -18.25 12.00 1.72
C TYR A 39 -17.72 10.57 1.98
N PRO A 40 -17.75 10.08 3.21
CA PRO A 40 -17.09 8.81 3.61
C PRO A 40 -17.54 7.57 2.83
N ALA A 41 -18.71 7.63 2.20
CA ALA A 41 -19.26 6.52 1.42
C ALA A 41 -18.55 6.33 0.06
N LEU A 42 -17.67 7.27 -0.40
CA LEU A 42 -17.04 7.17 -1.71
C LEU A 42 -15.54 7.49 -1.64
N VAL A 43 -14.72 6.61 -2.20
CA VAL A 43 -13.30 6.86 -2.46
C VAL A 43 -13.01 6.56 -3.93
N ILE A 44 -12.25 7.43 -4.59
CA ILE A 44 -11.90 7.26 -6.00
C ILE A 44 -10.38 7.20 -6.14
N ASP A 45 -9.90 6.09 -6.68
CA ASP A 45 -8.50 5.85 -6.98
C ASP A 45 -8.31 5.78 -8.50
N VAL A 46 -7.22 6.35 -9.01
CA VAL A 46 -6.86 6.33 -10.41
C VAL A 46 -5.63 5.46 -10.63
N TYR A 47 -5.68 4.60 -11.63
CA TYR A 47 -4.62 3.71 -12.08
C TYR A 47 -4.46 3.88 -13.58
N ALA A 48 -3.49 4.69 -14.00
CA ALA A 48 -3.30 5.10 -15.40
C ALA A 48 -4.58 5.75 -15.97
N THR A 49 -5.27 5.16 -16.92
CA THR A 49 -6.52 5.67 -17.50
C THR A 49 -7.77 5.00 -16.93
N THR A 50 -7.63 4.24 -15.85
CA THR A 50 -8.72 3.55 -15.16
C THR A 50 -8.99 4.18 -13.80
N ALA A 51 -10.24 4.56 -13.52
CA ALA A 51 -10.68 4.96 -12.19
C ALA A 51 -11.41 3.82 -11.48
N ILE A 52 -11.14 3.64 -10.18
CA ILE A 52 -11.88 2.74 -9.31
C ILE A 52 -12.72 3.60 -8.36
N LEU A 53 -14.04 3.41 -8.40
CA LEU A 53 -14.97 4.02 -7.49
C LEU A 53 -15.28 3.00 -6.38
N ASN A 54 -14.71 3.21 -5.20
CA ASN A 54 -14.95 2.37 -4.03
C ASN A 54 -16.16 2.90 -3.27
N ASN A 55 -17.25 2.16 -3.29
CA ASN A 55 -18.47 2.46 -2.56
C ASN A 55 -18.44 1.79 -1.18
N TYR A 56 -18.36 2.60 -0.13
CA TYR A 56 -18.36 2.20 1.28
C TYR A 56 -19.72 2.42 1.96
N ALA A 57 -20.78 2.74 1.22
CA ALA A 57 -22.12 2.87 1.80
C ALA A 57 -22.60 1.52 2.36
N ASP A 58 -23.31 1.59 3.49
CA ASP A 58 -24.03 0.47 4.07
C ASP A 58 -25.49 0.89 4.37
N PRO A 59 -26.47 0.30 3.67
CA PRO A 59 -26.33 -0.71 2.62
C PRO A 59 -25.68 -0.17 1.34
N ALA A 60 -24.99 -1.04 0.59
CA ALA A 60 -24.20 -0.67 -0.60
C ALA A 60 -25.02 0.08 -1.66
N GLN A 61 -26.32 -0.21 -1.81
CA GLN A 61 -27.23 0.44 -2.75
C GLN A 61 -27.43 1.94 -2.45
N ALA A 62 -27.32 2.35 -1.18
CA ALA A 62 -27.48 3.76 -0.80
C ALA A 62 -26.40 4.67 -1.41
N GLY A 63 -25.21 4.13 -1.75
CA GLY A 63 -24.14 4.89 -2.37
C GLY A 63 -24.25 5.04 -3.90
N LEU A 64 -25.13 4.28 -4.57
CA LEU A 64 -25.20 4.25 -6.04
C LEU A 64 -25.53 5.60 -6.67
N PRO A 65 -26.41 6.47 -6.14
CA PRO A 65 -26.63 7.79 -6.70
C PRO A 65 -25.38 8.66 -6.72
N ALA A 66 -24.57 8.64 -5.66
CA ALA A 66 -23.30 9.36 -5.60
C ALA A 66 -22.25 8.79 -6.56
N VAL A 67 -22.19 7.46 -6.69
CA VAL A 67 -21.34 6.78 -7.67
C VAL A 67 -21.71 7.18 -9.10
N GLN A 68 -22.99 7.22 -9.44
CA GLN A 68 -23.48 7.63 -10.77
C GLN A 68 -23.13 9.10 -11.06
N ALA A 69 -23.35 10.01 -10.09
CA ALA A 69 -23.00 11.41 -10.21
C ALA A 69 -21.49 11.58 -10.42
N ALA A 70 -20.67 10.90 -9.62
CA ALA A 70 -19.21 10.91 -9.77
C ALA A 70 -18.76 10.38 -11.14
N CYS A 71 -19.33 9.26 -11.59
CA CYS A 71 -19.02 8.68 -12.90
C CYS A 71 -19.28 9.69 -14.03
N HIS A 72 -20.47 10.31 -14.04
CA HIS A 72 -20.83 11.32 -15.06
C HIS A 72 -19.91 12.55 -15.01
N HIS A 73 -19.61 13.04 -13.80
CA HIS A 73 -18.74 14.19 -13.60
C HIS A 73 -17.32 13.91 -14.10
N LEU A 74 -16.75 12.75 -13.76
CA LEU A 74 -15.41 12.37 -14.21
C LEU A 74 -15.33 12.21 -15.74
N GLN A 75 -16.36 11.67 -16.39
CA GLN A 75 -16.43 11.59 -17.86
C GLN A 75 -16.35 12.97 -18.52
N THR A 76 -16.94 14.00 -17.88
CA THR A 76 -16.95 15.35 -18.38
C THR A 76 -15.62 16.09 -18.11
N CYS A 77 -15.12 16.00 -16.87
CA CYS A 77 -13.96 16.77 -16.43
C CYS A 77 -12.62 16.12 -16.75
N LEU A 78 -12.56 14.77 -16.81
CA LEU A 78 -11.35 13.98 -17.02
C LEU A 78 -11.55 12.99 -18.16
N PRO A 79 -11.73 13.45 -19.42
CA PRO A 79 -12.06 12.58 -20.58
C PRO A 79 -10.96 11.56 -20.93
N TRP A 80 -9.78 11.69 -20.37
CA TRP A 80 -8.69 10.72 -20.47
C TRP A 80 -8.92 9.46 -19.62
N ILE A 81 -9.85 9.47 -18.65
CA ILE A 81 -10.29 8.28 -17.92
C ILE A 81 -11.16 7.44 -18.89
N ARG A 82 -10.64 6.31 -19.34
CA ARG A 82 -11.26 5.45 -20.34
C ARG A 82 -12.13 4.36 -19.75
N THR A 83 -11.85 3.98 -18.50
CA THR A 83 -12.57 2.89 -17.82
C THR A 83 -12.83 3.29 -16.39
N MET A 84 -14.03 2.95 -15.91
CA MET A 84 -14.43 3.11 -14.52
C MET A 84 -14.94 1.78 -13.98
N ILE A 85 -14.45 1.38 -12.82
CA ILE A 85 -14.79 0.16 -12.10
C ILE A 85 -15.45 0.54 -10.79
N LEU A 86 -16.58 -0.08 -10.47
CA LEU A 86 -17.23 0.02 -9.17
C LEU A 86 -16.82 -1.16 -8.28
N LYS A 87 -16.38 -0.87 -7.06
CA LYS A 87 -16.22 -1.86 -5.99
C LYS A 87 -17.19 -1.56 -4.87
N MET A 88 -18.15 -2.46 -4.61
CA MET A 88 -19.13 -2.33 -3.55
C MET A 88 -18.64 -3.04 -2.29
N ARG A 89 -17.99 -2.31 -1.39
CA ARG A 89 -17.22 -2.84 -0.25
C ARG A 89 -18.07 -3.67 0.73
N HIS A 90 -19.36 -3.35 0.88
CA HIS A 90 -20.30 -4.04 1.76
C HIS A 90 -21.30 -4.93 1.01
N SER A 91 -21.04 -5.27 -0.26
CA SER A 91 -21.88 -6.22 -1.00
C SER A 91 -21.66 -7.65 -0.52
N ALA A 92 -22.72 -8.46 -0.56
CA ALA A 92 -22.62 -9.90 -0.38
C ALA A 92 -21.95 -10.62 -1.56
N SER A 93 -22.02 -10.03 -2.77
CA SER A 93 -21.41 -10.58 -3.99
C SER A 93 -19.91 -10.35 -4.01
N GLU A 94 -19.14 -11.43 -4.21
CA GLU A 94 -17.68 -11.36 -4.38
C GLU A 94 -17.32 -10.56 -5.63
N ASP A 95 -18.01 -10.77 -6.76
CA ASP A 95 -17.77 -10.05 -8.01
C ASP A 95 -17.93 -8.54 -7.83
N GLU A 96 -18.97 -8.09 -7.10
CA GLU A 96 -19.19 -6.68 -6.82
C GLU A 96 -18.11 -6.09 -5.88
N ARG A 97 -17.58 -6.87 -4.96
CA ARG A 97 -16.45 -6.44 -4.11
C ARG A 97 -15.14 -6.38 -4.88
N CYS A 98 -14.91 -7.35 -5.79
CA CYS A 98 -13.72 -7.38 -6.64
C CYS A 98 -13.75 -6.32 -7.74
N GLY A 99 -14.94 -5.97 -8.24
CA GLY A 99 -15.14 -4.87 -9.18
C GLY A 99 -15.96 -5.20 -10.40
N VAL A 100 -16.96 -4.38 -10.66
CA VAL A 100 -17.79 -4.45 -11.86
C VAL A 100 -17.57 -3.23 -12.75
N PRO A 101 -17.52 -3.37 -14.09
CA PRO A 101 -17.37 -2.23 -14.97
C PRO A 101 -18.59 -1.30 -14.91
N LEU A 102 -18.36 0.01 -14.74
CA LEU A 102 -19.35 1.06 -14.90
C LEU A 102 -19.26 1.71 -16.28
N HIS A 103 -18.03 1.84 -16.79
CA HIS A 103 -17.74 2.46 -18.08
C HIS A 103 -16.50 1.83 -18.69
N GLY A 104 -16.45 1.73 -20.04
CA GLY A 104 -15.34 1.09 -20.74
C GLY A 104 -15.39 -0.44 -20.67
N THR A 105 -14.52 -1.10 -21.45
CA THR A 105 -14.51 -2.55 -21.63
C THR A 105 -13.22 -3.23 -21.17
N SER A 106 -12.17 -2.44 -20.92
CA SER A 106 -10.86 -2.97 -20.51
C SER A 106 -10.17 -1.97 -19.59
N TYR A 107 -9.49 -2.46 -18.58
CA TYR A 107 -8.76 -1.64 -17.61
C TYR A 107 -7.25 -1.83 -17.74
N ASP A 108 -6.51 -0.85 -17.22
CA ASP A 108 -5.07 -0.85 -17.26
C ASP A 108 -4.48 -1.99 -16.44
N ARG A 109 -3.44 -2.62 -16.98
CA ARG A 109 -2.74 -3.75 -16.37
C ARG A 109 -1.35 -3.38 -15.83
N ARG A 110 -1.00 -2.11 -15.91
CA ARG A 110 0.26 -1.57 -15.39
C ARG A 110 0.11 -0.10 -15.06
N VAL A 111 0.90 0.35 -14.09
CA VAL A 111 1.06 1.76 -13.72
C VAL A 111 2.53 2.09 -13.61
N LYS A 112 2.87 3.37 -13.70
CA LYS A 112 4.24 3.85 -13.57
C LYS A 112 4.36 4.83 -12.41
N GLU A 113 5.32 4.60 -11.54
CA GLU A 113 5.59 5.48 -10.41
C GLU A 113 7.10 5.65 -10.25
N HIS A 114 7.58 6.91 -10.14
CA HIS A 114 9.01 7.23 -10.05
C HIS A 114 9.89 6.58 -11.14
N GLY A 115 9.34 6.44 -12.35
CA GLY A 115 10.04 5.82 -13.48
C GLY A 115 9.97 4.28 -13.53
N VAL A 116 9.40 3.63 -12.52
CA VAL A 116 9.29 2.18 -12.39
C VAL A 116 7.91 1.70 -12.80
N TRP A 117 7.84 0.62 -13.58
CA TRP A 117 6.59 -0.02 -13.97
C TRP A 117 6.14 -1.07 -12.94
N TYR A 118 4.86 -1.06 -12.63
CA TYR A 118 4.22 -2.06 -11.77
C TYR A 118 3.08 -2.72 -12.53
N ALA A 119 3.08 -4.03 -12.61
CA ALA A 119 1.93 -4.78 -13.08
C ALA A 119 0.81 -4.71 -12.04
N VAL A 120 -0.41 -4.47 -12.49
CA VAL A 120 -1.59 -4.41 -11.63
C VAL A 120 -2.70 -5.32 -12.19
N ASP A 121 -3.54 -5.79 -11.30
CA ASP A 121 -4.83 -6.38 -11.62
C ASP A 121 -5.91 -5.74 -10.72
N LEU A 122 -6.64 -4.82 -11.30
CA LEU A 122 -7.54 -3.95 -10.56
C LEU A 122 -8.79 -4.66 -10.02
N CYS A 123 -9.06 -5.88 -10.51
CA CYS A 123 -10.18 -6.73 -10.08
C CYS A 123 -9.73 -8.06 -9.44
N MET A 124 -8.44 -8.22 -9.11
CA MET A 124 -7.90 -9.46 -8.51
C MET A 124 -8.57 -9.80 -7.17
N ASN A 125 -8.88 -8.80 -6.38
CA ASN A 125 -9.51 -8.91 -5.07
C ASN A 125 -10.24 -7.62 -4.70
N HIS A 126 -10.63 -7.47 -3.44
CA HIS A 126 -11.29 -6.25 -2.96
C HIS A 126 -10.40 -5.00 -3.11
N ASP A 127 -9.07 -5.14 -3.06
CA ASP A 127 -8.12 -4.06 -3.31
C ASP A 127 -7.70 -4.01 -4.79
N ALA A 128 -6.93 -3.00 -5.17
CA ALA A 128 -6.53 -2.78 -6.55
C ALA A 128 -5.14 -3.36 -6.88
N SER A 129 -4.64 -4.33 -6.11
CA SER A 129 -3.32 -4.96 -6.25
C SER A 129 -2.11 -4.01 -6.15
N PHE A 130 -2.32 -2.73 -5.87
CA PHE A 130 -1.26 -1.73 -5.73
C PHE A 130 -1.69 -0.64 -4.73
N TYR A 131 -1.02 -0.58 -3.57
CA TYR A 131 -1.35 0.35 -2.51
C TYR A 131 -0.75 1.74 -2.77
N LEU A 132 -1.60 2.77 -2.79
CA LEU A 132 -1.22 4.16 -3.09
C LEU A 132 -0.56 4.85 -1.90
N ASP A 133 -0.92 4.49 -0.69
CA ASP A 133 -0.43 5.06 0.57
C ASP A 133 1.04 4.74 0.86
N THR A 134 1.60 3.70 0.21
CA THR A 134 3.03 3.34 0.33
C THR A 134 3.93 3.96 -0.74
N ARG A 135 3.45 4.93 -1.55
CA ARG A 135 4.22 5.62 -2.61
C ARG A 135 5.54 6.20 -2.11
N ASN A 136 5.50 6.91 -0.99
CA ASN A 136 6.71 7.54 -0.43
C ASN A 136 7.70 6.49 0.11
N LEU A 137 7.21 5.35 0.60
CA LEU A 137 8.07 4.24 1.00
C LEU A 137 8.73 3.57 -0.21
N ARG A 138 8.03 3.41 -1.34
CA ARG A 138 8.65 2.95 -2.61
C ARG A 138 9.73 3.93 -3.08
N GLN A 139 9.49 5.24 -2.97
CA GLN A 139 10.50 6.25 -3.28
C GLN A 139 11.71 6.15 -2.37
N TRP A 140 11.52 5.92 -1.07
CA TRP A 140 12.60 5.67 -0.13
C TRP A 140 13.38 4.41 -0.51
N ALA A 141 12.71 3.29 -0.78
CA ALA A 141 13.35 2.03 -1.16
C ALA A 141 14.23 2.18 -2.42
N LEU A 142 13.73 2.92 -3.41
CA LEU A 142 14.44 3.24 -4.64
C LEU A 142 15.72 4.05 -4.39
N LYS A 143 15.73 4.94 -3.40
CA LYS A 143 16.88 5.80 -3.09
C LYS A 143 17.88 5.18 -2.12
N ALA A 144 17.40 4.43 -1.12
CA ALA A 144 18.19 4.01 0.03
C ALA A 144 18.80 2.61 -0.07
N LEU A 145 18.30 1.75 -0.99
CA LEU A 145 18.62 0.32 -0.99
C LEU A 145 19.60 -0.11 -2.08
N LYS A 146 20.33 0.82 -2.70
CA LYS A 146 21.35 0.51 -3.71
C LYS A 146 22.45 -0.41 -3.13
N GLY A 147 22.73 -1.51 -3.82
CA GLY A 147 23.71 -2.53 -3.42
C GLY A 147 23.32 -3.39 -2.24
N LYS A 148 22.11 -3.23 -1.70
CA LYS A 148 21.60 -3.94 -0.51
C LYS A 148 20.93 -5.24 -0.87
N THR A 149 20.96 -6.20 0.07
CA THR A 149 20.11 -7.40 0.05
C THR A 149 18.83 -7.13 0.85
N VAL A 150 17.67 -7.40 0.24
CA VAL A 150 16.36 -7.04 0.80
C VAL A 150 15.48 -8.27 0.94
N LEU A 151 14.83 -8.42 2.09
CA LEU A 151 13.73 -9.35 2.31
C LEU A 151 12.43 -8.56 2.45
N ASN A 152 11.53 -8.69 1.49
CA ASN A 152 10.19 -8.12 1.52
C ASN A 152 9.20 -9.22 1.97
N THR A 153 8.75 -9.14 3.22
CA THR A 153 7.77 -10.08 3.78
C THR A 153 6.35 -9.51 3.64
N PHE A 154 5.36 -10.41 3.51
CA PHE A 154 3.99 -10.02 3.13
C PHE A 154 4.03 -9.20 1.85
N ALA A 155 4.79 -9.70 0.89
CA ALA A 155 5.20 -8.94 -0.27
C ALA A 155 4.03 -8.51 -1.16
N TYR A 156 2.87 -9.17 -1.04
CA TYR A 156 1.71 -8.95 -1.87
C TYR A 156 2.13 -9.01 -3.35
N THR A 157 1.88 -7.96 -4.11
CA THR A 157 2.29 -7.87 -5.51
C THR A 157 3.74 -7.39 -5.70
N GLY A 158 4.52 -7.34 -4.62
CA GLY A 158 5.96 -7.11 -4.63
C GLY A 158 6.41 -5.67 -4.84
N SER A 159 5.51 -4.68 -4.77
CA SER A 159 5.79 -3.30 -5.19
C SER A 159 6.99 -2.66 -4.48
N LEU A 160 7.17 -2.89 -3.17
CA LEU A 160 8.30 -2.37 -2.39
C LEU A 160 9.64 -3.00 -2.82
N GLY A 161 9.66 -4.32 -3.04
CA GLY A 161 10.85 -5.00 -3.53
C GLY A 161 11.19 -4.63 -4.97
N ILE A 162 10.20 -4.37 -5.82
CA ILE A 162 10.40 -3.89 -7.20
C ILE A 162 11.02 -2.50 -7.18
N ALA A 163 10.57 -1.60 -6.30
CA ALA A 163 11.19 -0.29 -6.11
C ALA A 163 12.65 -0.41 -5.65
N ALA A 164 12.95 -1.34 -4.71
CA ALA A 164 14.31 -1.60 -4.28
C ALA A 164 15.22 -2.08 -5.43
N LEU A 165 14.75 -3.01 -6.27
CA LEU A 165 15.49 -3.47 -7.46
C LEU A 165 15.74 -2.34 -8.44
N ALA A 166 14.72 -1.50 -8.71
CA ALA A 166 14.85 -0.34 -9.58
C ALA A 166 15.88 0.67 -9.04
N GLY A 167 16.00 0.78 -7.72
CA GLY A 167 17.03 1.56 -7.04
C GLY A 167 18.41 0.92 -7.04
N GLY A 168 18.59 -0.27 -7.60
CA GLY A 168 19.86 -0.98 -7.69
C GLY A 168 20.16 -1.87 -6.48
N ALA A 169 19.15 -2.38 -5.76
CA ALA A 169 19.37 -3.42 -4.77
C ALA A 169 20.05 -4.64 -5.40
N ALA A 170 21.02 -5.22 -4.70
CA ALA A 170 21.79 -6.35 -5.21
C ALA A 170 20.97 -7.65 -5.29
N ARG A 171 20.04 -7.83 -4.35
CA ARG A 171 19.13 -8.98 -4.29
C ARG A 171 17.85 -8.59 -3.56
N VAL A 172 16.71 -9.08 -4.04
CA VAL A 172 15.42 -8.92 -3.35
C VAL A 172 14.72 -10.25 -3.27
N VAL A 173 14.42 -10.71 -2.05
CA VAL A 173 13.57 -11.85 -1.79
C VAL A 173 12.16 -11.36 -1.53
N GLN A 174 11.19 -11.81 -2.33
CA GLN A 174 9.75 -11.55 -2.17
C GLN A 174 9.12 -12.76 -1.48
N LEU A 175 8.52 -12.56 -0.31
CA LEU A 175 7.86 -13.62 0.46
C LEU A 175 6.39 -13.26 0.67
N ASP A 176 5.49 -14.09 0.15
CA ASP A 176 4.05 -14.00 0.38
C ASP A 176 3.41 -15.38 0.46
N LEU A 177 2.27 -15.47 1.13
CA LEU A 177 1.50 -16.71 1.23
C LEU A 177 0.80 -17.05 -0.10
N ASN A 178 0.37 -16.02 -0.85
CA ASN A 178 -0.43 -16.21 -2.07
C ASN A 178 0.45 -16.15 -3.33
N PRO A 179 0.55 -17.27 -4.09
CA PRO A 179 1.34 -17.32 -5.32
C PRO A 179 0.79 -16.42 -6.44
N GLU A 180 -0.51 -16.11 -6.44
CA GLU A 180 -1.10 -15.22 -7.46
C GLU A 180 -0.60 -13.78 -7.30
N TYR A 181 -0.42 -13.32 -6.06
CA TYR A 181 0.18 -12.03 -5.78
C TYR A 181 1.63 -11.96 -6.29
N LEU A 182 2.41 -13.00 -6.01
CA LEU A 182 3.80 -13.09 -6.50
C LEU A 182 3.90 -13.24 -8.03
N SER A 183 2.87 -13.73 -8.68
CA SER A 183 2.78 -13.73 -10.14
C SER A 183 2.76 -12.29 -10.69
N LEU A 184 2.04 -11.35 -10.06
CA LEU A 184 2.09 -9.93 -10.44
C LEU A 184 3.47 -9.30 -10.17
N ALA A 185 4.14 -9.68 -9.07
CA ALA A 185 5.51 -9.27 -8.85
C ALA A 185 6.41 -9.70 -10.01
N THR A 186 6.32 -10.96 -10.43
CA THR A 186 7.10 -11.49 -11.58
C THR A 186 6.80 -10.76 -12.89
N ARG A 187 5.54 -10.40 -13.14
CA ARG A 187 5.15 -9.56 -14.29
C ARG A 187 5.77 -8.17 -14.22
N SER A 188 5.83 -7.55 -13.02
CA SER A 188 6.51 -6.27 -12.82
C SER A 188 8.02 -6.37 -13.07
N TYR A 189 8.67 -7.48 -12.71
CA TYR A 189 10.08 -7.74 -13.06
C TYR A 189 10.25 -7.71 -14.58
N ALA A 190 9.39 -8.39 -15.33
CA ALA A 190 9.44 -8.41 -16.80
C ALA A 190 9.26 -7.02 -17.42
N LEU A 191 8.32 -6.19 -16.89
CA LEU A 191 8.09 -4.82 -17.35
C LEU A 191 9.33 -3.93 -17.19
N ASN A 192 10.14 -4.16 -16.15
CA ASN A 192 11.36 -3.41 -15.86
C ASN A 192 12.64 -4.12 -16.33
N LYS A 193 12.53 -5.26 -17.01
CA LYS A 193 13.66 -6.07 -17.48
C LYS A 193 14.56 -6.58 -16.36
N PHE A 194 14.01 -6.81 -15.17
CA PHE A 194 14.74 -7.42 -14.07
C PHE A 194 14.80 -8.93 -14.22
N LEU A 195 15.93 -9.50 -13.79
CA LEU A 195 16.09 -10.95 -13.77
C LEU A 195 15.22 -11.57 -12.66
N VAL A 196 14.44 -12.57 -13.00
CA VAL A 196 13.68 -13.37 -12.03
C VAL A 196 14.56 -14.53 -11.55
N ILE A 197 14.97 -14.47 -10.28
CA ILE A 197 15.66 -15.58 -9.61
C ILE A 197 14.60 -16.38 -8.87
N LYS A 198 14.35 -17.63 -9.32
CA LYS A 198 13.28 -18.48 -8.80
C LYS A 198 13.30 -18.63 -7.28
N ASN A 199 14.49 -18.75 -6.69
CA ASN A 199 14.64 -18.92 -5.24
C ASN A 199 14.38 -17.64 -4.44
N ASP A 200 14.29 -16.49 -5.10
CA ASP A 200 13.99 -15.20 -4.46
C ASP A 200 12.49 -14.84 -4.55
N ILE A 201 11.69 -15.63 -5.25
CA ILE A 201 10.23 -15.57 -5.23
C ILE A 201 9.73 -16.72 -4.35
N ARG A 202 9.38 -16.42 -3.10
CA ARG A 202 9.08 -17.39 -2.05
C ARG A 202 7.59 -17.41 -1.73
N THR A 203 6.88 -18.44 -2.16
CA THR A 203 5.51 -18.69 -1.70
C THR A 203 5.56 -19.47 -0.39
N GLY A 204 4.95 -18.94 0.66
CA GLY A 204 4.88 -19.63 1.95
C GLY A 204 4.49 -18.75 3.13
N ASP A 205 4.12 -19.40 4.22
CA ASP A 205 3.75 -18.74 5.47
C ASP A 205 4.96 -18.07 6.12
N PHE A 206 4.74 -16.86 6.64
CA PHE A 206 5.76 -16.03 7.29
C PHE A 206 6.53 -16.76 8.39
N TRP A 207 5.84 -17.43 9.32
CA TRP A 207 6.47 -18.00 10.50
C TRP A 207 7.51 -19.09 10.19
N PRO A 208 7.19 -20.12 9.38
CA PRO A 208 8.15 -21.15 8.99
C PRO A 208 9.24 -20.58 8.06
N GLN A 209 8.92 -19.67 7.14
CA GLN A 209 9.91 -19.10 6.22
C GLN A 209 10.97 -18.25 6.96
N ILE A 210 10.57 -17.40 7.90
CA ILE A 210 11.53 -16.66 8.73
C ILE A 210 12.39 -17.60 9.57
N SER A 211 11.80 -18.69 10.09
CA SER A 211 12.56 -19.71 10.83
C SER A 211 13.53 -20.46 9.92
N GLN A 212 13.19 -20.69 8.66
CA GLN A 212 14.06 -21.32 7.67
C GLN A 212 15.25 -20.41 7.34
N PHE A 213 15.02 -19.12 7.02
CA PHE A 213 16.11 -18.16 6.78
C PHE A 213 17.12 -18.12 7.94
N LYS A 214 16.63 -18.20 9.19
CA LYS A 214 17.50 -18.26 10.37
C LYS A 214 18.37 -19.51 10.41
N ARG A 215 17.79 -20.69 10.12
CA ARG A 215 18.53 -21.96 10.09
C ARG A 215 19.58 -21.99 8.98
N ASP A 216 19.24 -21.39 7.83
CA ASP A 216 20.13 -21.32 6.67
C ASP A 216 21.23 -20.26 6.83
N GLY A 217 21.21 -19.48 7.94
CA GLY A 217 22.18 -18.41 8.19
C GLY A 217 22.02 -17.21 7.26
N GLU A 218 20.88 -17.09 6.55
CA GLU A 218 20.64 -15.96 5.65
C GLU A 218 20.54 -14.65 6.43
N ARG A 219 21.12 -13.58 5.84
CA ARG A 219 21.11 -12.23 6.37
C ARG A 219 20.75 -11.24 5.27
N PHE A 220 20.13 -10.15 5.67
CA PHE A 220 19.67 -9.09 4.78
C PHE A 220 20.12 -7.74 5.29
N ASP A 221 20.35 -6.80 4.38
CA ASP A 221 20.63 -5.40 4.74
C ASP A 221 19.35 -4.61 5.00
N CYS A 222 18.23 -5.11 4.51
CA CYS A 222 16.91 -4.53 4.79
C CYS A 222 15.85 -5.64 4.88
N VAL A 223 15.01 -5.57 5.91
CA VAL A 223 13.78 -6.39 6.00
C VAL A 223 12.59 -5.45 6.06
N ILE A 224 11.60 -5.70 5.20
CA ILE A 224 10.33 -4.98 5.16
C ILE A 224 9.24 -5.89 5.73
N ILE A 225 8.45 -5.36 6.67
CA ILE A 225 7.31 -6.05 7.28
C ILE A 225 6.05 -5.22 7.02
N ASP A 226 5.15 -5.73 6.17
CA ASP A 226 3.86 -5.13 5.83
C ASP A 226 2.72 -6.16 5.97
N PRO A 227 2.44 -6.66 7.17
CA PRO A 227 1.47 -7.70 7.38
C PRO A 227 0.03 -7.18 7.23
N PRO A 228 -0.94 -8.06 6.92
CA PRO A 228 -2.35 -7.72 6.99
C PRO A 228 -2.74 -7.33 8.42
N PHE A 229 -3.80 -6.54 8.56
CA PHE A 229 -4.32 -6.14 9.87
C PHE A 229 -4.58 -7.34 10.79
N TYR A 230 -5.21 -8.39 10.23
CA TYR A 230 -5.45 -9.66 10.88
C TYR A 230 -5.24 -10.82 9.89
N SER A 231 -4.58 -11.87 10.34
CA SER A 231 -4.42 -13.11 9.58
C SER A 231 -4.24 -14.29 10.53
N GLU A 232 -4.91 -15.37 10.23
CA GLU A 232 -4.75 -16.64 10.94
C GLU A 232 -4.40 -17.76 9.96
N THR A 233 -3.36 -18.51 10.30
CA THR A 233 -2.93 -19.69 9.57
C THR A 233 -2.73 -20.82 10.55
N GLY A 234 -2.66 -22.07 10.08
CA GLY A 234 -2.28 -23.20 10.93
C GLY A 234 -0.88 -23.10 11.57
N LYS A 235 -0.13 -22.04 11.27
CA LYS A 235 1.26 -21.79 11.74
C LYS A 235 1.35 -20.61 12.70
N GLY A 236 0.33 -19.79 12.79
CA GLY A 236 0.29 -18.67 13.72
C GLY A 236 -0.74 -17.61 13.35
N VAL A 237 -0.97 -16.72 14.30
CA VAL A 237 -1.88 -15.57 14.17
C VAL A 237 -1.04 -14.31 14.06
N ILE A 238 -1.52 -13.36 13.29
CA ILE A 238 -1.04 -11.99 13.18
C ILE A 238 -2.21 -11.07 13.51
N ASP A 239 -2.03 -10.22 14.52
CA ASP A 239 -2.92 -9.13 14.87
C ASP A 239 -2.07 -7.86 15.02
N LEU A 240 -2.17 -6.95 14.08
CA LEU A 240 -1.35 -5.74 14.07
C LEU A 240 -1.63 -4.78 15.23
N ALA A 241 -2.81 -4.87 15.84
CA ALA A 241 -3.11 -4.07 17.02
C ALA A 241 -2.24 -4.46 18.23
N THR A 242 -1.83 -5.72 18.31
CA THR A 242 -1.12 -6.30 19.48
C THR A 242 0.25 -6.88 19.17
N ASP A 243 0.46 -7.40 17.93
CA ASP A 243 1.60 -8.25 17.58
C ASP A 243 2.77 -7.55 16.88
N SER A 244 2.72 -6.23 16.63
CA SER A 244 3.77 -5.53 15.88
C SER A 244 5.17 -5.75 16.45
N THR A 245 5.31 -5.71 17.76
CA THR A 245 6.61 -5.94 18.45
C THR A 245 7.11 -7.37 18.31
N ARG A 246 6.21 -8.35 18.28
CA ARG A 246 6.54 -9.77 18.09
C ARG A 246 7.06 -10.02 16.68
N LEU A 247 6.45 -9.42 15.66
CA LEU A 247 6.90 -9.53 14.27
C LEU A 247 8.28 -8.89 14.09
N ILE A 248 8.50 -7.71 14.65
CA ILE A 248 9.79 -7.01 14.64
C ILE A 248 10.88 -7.90 15.26
N ASN A 249 10.65 -8.43 16.46
CA ASN A 249 11.60 -9.29 17.15
C ASN A 249 11.84 -10.61 16.40
N LYS A 250 10.87 -11.11 15.65
CA LYS A 250 11.01 -12.32 14.85
C LYS A 250 12.00 -12.15 13.70
N VAL A 251 12.01 -11.01 13.02
CA VAL A 251 12.87 -10.75 11.85
C VAL A 251 14.19 -10.06 12.18
N ARG A 252 14.26 -9.30 13.29
CA ARG A 252 15.47 -8.57 13.70
C ARG A 252 16.77 -9.38 13.59
N PRO A 253 16.81 -10.69 14.00
CA PRO A 253 18.01 -11.49 13.87
C PRO A 253 18.46 -11.77 12.42
N LEU A 254 17.63 -11.53 11.42
CA LEU A 254 17.97 -11.70 10.00
C LEU A 254 18.64 -10.47 9.40
N ILE A 255 18.74 -9.35 10.15
CA ILE A 255 19.22 -8.09 9.61
C ILE A 255 20.69 -7.89 9.99
N ASN A 256 21.52 -7.54 9.02
CA ASN A 256 22.92 -7.19 9.24
C ASN A 256 23.04 -5.97 10.17
N SER A 257 24.12 -5.88 10.96
CA SER A 257 24.39 -4.68 11.76
C SER A 257 24.54 -3.47 10.85
N GLY A 258 23.87 -2.35 11.18
CA GLY A 258 23.74 -1.18 10.32
C GLY A 258 22.71 -1.31 9.20
N GLY A 259 21.99 -2.44 9.13
CA GLY A 259 20.89 -2.64 8.19
C GLY A 259 19.57 -2.01 8.67
N TYR A 260 18.56 -2.06 7.81
CA TYR A 260 17.27 -1.43 8.04
C TYR A 260 16.16 -2.44 8.33
N LEU A 261 15.32 -2.10 9.27
CA LEU A 261 14.00 -2.69 9.46
C LEU A 261 12.94 -1.66 9.07
N VAL A 262 12.15 -1.96 8.06
CA VAL A 262 10.99 -1.18 7.67
C VAL A 262 9.75 -1.86 8.24
N THR A 263 8.95 -1.14 9.01
CA THR A 263 7.73 -1.69 9.59
C THR A 263 6.53 -0.81 9.25
N ILE A 264 5.46 -1.45 8.80
CA ILE A 264 4.21 -0.83 8.43
C ILE A 264 3.14 -1.36 9.38
N ASN A 265 2.35 -0.44 9.94
CA ASN A 265 1.20 -0.77 10.76
C ASN A 265 -0.02 -0.01 10.24
N ASN A 266 -0.99 -0.73 9.69
CA ASN A 266 -2.22 -0.18 9.12
C ASN A 266 -3.45 -0.37 10.03
N ALA A 267 -3.23 -0.66 11.33
CA ALA A 267 -4.31 -0.79 12.31
C ALA A 267 -5.02 0.56 12.53
N LEU A 268 -6.26 0.67 12.05
CA LEU A 268 -7.05 1.90 12.03
C LEU A 268 -7.29 2.47 13.44
N TYR A 269 -7.55 1.60 14.41
CA TYR A 269 -7.89 1.98 15.79
C TYR A 269 -6.69 2.05 16.74
N LEU A 270 -5.49 1.73 16.26
CA LEU A 270 -4.25 1.94 17.01
C LEU A 270 -3.76 3.38 16.76
N SER A 271 -3.71 4.21 17.80
CA SER A 271 -3.22 5.58 17.67
C SER A 271 -1.74 5.63 17.26
N GLY A 272 -1.35 6.71 16.60
CA GLY A 272 0.05 6.93 16.23
C GLY A 272 0.94 6.97 17.47
N LYS A 273 0.47 7.62 18.56
CA LYS A 273 1.20 7.66 19.84
C LYS A 273 1.43 6.26 20.42
N ALA A 274 0.41 5.41 20.45
CA ALA A 274 0.57 4.05 20.99
C ALA A 274 1.58 3.23 20.20
N TYR A 275 1.55 3.31 18.87
CA TYR A 275 2.54 2.64 18.04
C TYR A 275 3.96 3.23 18.20
N TRP A 276 4.06 4.56 18.27
CA TRP A 276 5.31 5.26 18.56
C TRP A 276 5.93 4.83 19.89
N ASP A 277 5.13 4.75 20.95
CA ASP A 277 5.59 4.34 22.28
C ASP A 277 6.09 2.87 22.24
N ALA A 278 5.41 1.99 21.51
CA ALA A 278 5.85 0.61 21.30
C ALA A 278 7.20 0.52 20.56
N LEU A 279 7.41 1.33 19.52
CA LEU A 279 8.68 1.41 18.80
C LEU A 279 9.81 1.96 19.69
N ASN A 280 9.54 2.99 20.49
CA ASN A 280 10.52 3.54 21.43
C ASN A 280 10.91 2.52 22.51
N ALA A 281 9.95 1.76 23.02
CA ALA A 281 10.23 0.69 23.97
C ALA A 281 11.16 -0.39 23.38
N LEU A 282 10.98 -0.73 22.09
CA LEU A 282 11.88 -1.64 21.38
C LEU A 282 13.27 -1.06 21.14
N CYS A 283 13.39 0.27 21.09
CA CYS A 283 14.67 0.96 20.91
C CYS A 283 15.44 1.15 22.23
N ALA A 284 14.82 0.92 23.37
CA ALA A 284 15.40 1.22 24.69
C ALA A 284 16.66 0.39 25.01
N ASP A 285 16.79 -0.81 24.45
CA ASP A 285 17.97 -1.68 24.61
C ASP A 285 19.16 -1.29 23.72
N GLY A 286 18.99 -0.28 22.81
CA GLY A 286 20.01 0.22 21.91
C GLY A 286 20.29 -0.66 20.68
N TYR A 287 19.61 -1.80 20.53
CA TYR A 287 19.75 -2.67 19.34
C TYR A 287 18.90 -2.24 18.15
N LEU A 288 17.93 -1.38 18.38
CA LEU A 288 17.16 -0.70 17.38
C LEU A 288 17.27 0.81 17.58
N LYS A 289 17.35 1.54 16.49
CA LYS A 289 17.33 3.00 16.50
C LYS A 289 16.34 3.49 15.46
N LEU A 290 15.34 4.25 15.87
CA LEU A 290 14.44 4.90 14.93
C LEU A 290 15.21 5.91 14.08
N LYS A 291 15.08 5.80 12.76
CA LYS A 291 15.77 6.64 11.78
C LYS A 291 14.81 7.65 11.16
N GLU A 292 13.63 7.19 10.74
CA GLU A 292 12.73 7.99 9.94
C GLU A 292 11.29 7.50 10.10
N LEU A 293 10.32 8.42 10.07
CA LEU A 293 8.92 8.14 9.81
C LEU A 293 8.63 8.52 8.36
N VAL A 294 8.17 7.55 7.56
CA VAL A 294 7.83 7.82 6.17
C VAL A 294 6.38 8.29 6.09
N PRO A 295 6.11 9.52 5.66
CA PRO A 295 4.75 10.00 5.58
C PRO A 295 3.98 9.32 4.44
N VAL A 296 2.69 9.06 4.66
CA VAL A 296 1.76 8.69 3.60
C VAL A 296 1.55 9.90 2.68
N PRO A 297 1.45 9.71 1.34
CA PRO A 297 1.26 10.80 0.38
C PRO A 297 0.01 11.62 0.67
N PRO A 298 0.01 12.95 0.38
CA PRO A 298 -1.11 13.84 0.70
C PRO A 298 -2.44 13.46 0.05
N ASP A 299 -2.43 12.86 -1.13
CA ASP A 299 -3.63 12.39 -1.81
C ASP A 299 -4.36 11.27 -1.04
N CYS A 300 -3.62 10.48 -0.24
CA CYS A 300 -4.18 9.48 0.66
C CYS A 300 -4.38 10.01 2.09
N ALA A 301 -3.44 10.81 2.60
CA ALA A 301 -3.50 11.33 3.98
C ALA A 301 -4.47 12.52 4.14
N GLY A 302 -4.74 13.25 3.06
CA GLY A 302 -5.57 14.45 3.01
C GLY A 302 -4.75 15.72 2.74
N TYR A 303 -5.31 16.60 1.92
CA TYR A 303 -4.78 17.95 1.70
C TYR A 303 -5.42 18.93 2.70
N PRO A 304 -4.67 19.86 3.31
CA PRO A 304 -5.25 20.81 4.27
C PRO A 304 -6.43 21.61 3.73
N LYS A 305 -6.45 21.85 2.40
CA LYS A 305 -7.51 22.65 1.74
C LYS A 305 -8.79 21.86 1.46
N THR A 306 -8.72 20.53 1.41
CA THR A 306 -9.88 19.68 1.08
C THR A 306 -10.32 18.80 2.24
N THR A 307 -9.51 18.68 3.30
CA THR A 307 -9.85 17.89 4.47
C THR A 307 -10.94 18.56 5.30
N LEU A 308 -12.07 17.87 5.45
CA LEU A 308 -13.25 18.33 6.18
C LEU A 308 -13.55 17.44 7.41
N ILE A 309 -13.08 16.20 7.40
CA ILE A 309 -13.33 15.19 8.43
C ILE A 309 -11.99 14.76 9.04
N PRO A 310 -11.82 14.82 10.37
CA PRO A 310 -10.62 14.33 11.02
C PRO A 310 -10.50 12.81 10.92
N PRO A 311 -9.29 12.24 11.07
CA PRO A 311 -9.12 10.79 11.10
C PRO A 311 -9.84 10.16 12.31
N VAL A 312 -10.27 8.91 12.15
CA VAL A 312 -10.98 8.14 13.21
C VAL A 312 -10.16 8.03 14.50
N THR A 313 -8.85 7.93 14.36
CA THR A 313 -7.90 7.84 15.48
C THR A 313 -6.73 8.79 15.19
N ASP A 314 -6.25 9.50 16.22
CA ASP A 314 -5.11 10.41 16.07
C ASP A 314 -3.87 9.66 15.56
N PRO A 315 -3.37 9.97 14.36
CA PRO A 315 -2.22 9.31 13.79
C PRO A 315 -0.88 9.86 14.31
N ALA A 316 -0.85 10.99 15.01
CA ALA A 316 0.39 11.64 15.43
C ALA A 316 1.28 10.72 16.27
N PRO A 317 2.63 10.72 16.05
CA PRO A 317 3.43 11.59 15.17
C PRO A 317 3.45 11.19 13.68
N PHE A 318 2.74 10.16 13.28
CA PHE A 318 2.53 9.84 11.87
C PHE A 318 1.46 10.78 11.27
N ASN A 319 1.29 10.73 9.96
CA ASN A 319 0.30 11.59 9.29
C ASN A 319 -0.94 10.84 8.78
N HIS A 320 -1.02 9.52 9.01
CA HIS A 320 -2.09 8.65 8.52
C HIS A 320 -2.28 7.42 9.41
N SER A 321 -3.42 6.75 9.29
CA SER A 321 -3.68 5.47 9.95
C SER A 321 -2.69 4.36 9.52
N THR A 322 -2.17 4.40 8.30
CA THR A 322 -1.01 3.62 7.87
C THR A 322 0.25 4.29 8.42
N LYS A 323 0.87 3.67 9.41
CA LYS A 323 2.04 4.17 10.14
C LYS A 323 3.29 3.44 9.63
N ILE A 324 4.25 4.19 9.07
CA ILE A 324 5.46 3.64 8.45
C ILE A 324 6.69 4.16 9.20
N ALA A 325 7.51 3.23 9.69
CA ALA A 325 8.75 3.56 10.40
C ALA A 325 9.94 2.77 9.84
N ILE A 326 11.09 3.43 9.81
CA ILE A 326 12.37 2.84 9.43
C ILE A 326 13.28 2.86 10.66
N LEU A 327 13.77 1.69 11.05
CA LEU A 327 14.69 1.49 12.14
C LEU A 327 16.03 0.96 11.60
N GLU A 328 17.12 1.42 12.20
CA GLU A 328 18.45 0.83 12.00
C GLU A 328 18.66 -0.26 13.06
N VAL A 329 19.16 -1.41 12.62
CA VAL A 329 19.44 -2.54 13.49
C VAL A 329 20.92 -2.56 13.86
N ARG A 330 21.22 -2.75 15.14
CA ARG A 330 22.56 -3.05 15.66
C ARG A 330 22.57 -4.47 16.20
N GLN A 331 23.53 -5.27 15.78
CA GLN A 331 23.73 -6.60 16.36
C GLN A 331 24.58 -6.50 17.61
N LYS A 332 24.43 -7.46 18.52
CA LYS A 332 25.40 -7.67 19.62
C LYS A 332 26.73 -8.10 19.02
N ASP A 333 27.79 -7.42 19.45
CA ASP A 333 29.15 -7.90 19.22
C ASP A 333 29.38 -9.26 19.89
#